data_19d042c4d3fee4c7d0cf710183fc4e34
#
_entry.id   19d042c4d3fee4c7d0cf710183fc4e34
#
_cell.length_a   1.000
_cell.length_b   1.000
_cell.length_c   1.000
_cell.angle_alpha   90.00
_cell.angle_beta   90.00
_cell.angle_gamma   90.00
#
_symmetry.space_group_name_H-M   'P 1'
#
loop_
_entity.id
_entity.type
_entity.pdbx_description
1 polymer ?
#
loop_
_entity_poly.entity_id
_entity_poly.type
_entity_poly.pdbx_seq_one_letter_code
_entity_poly.pdbx_strand_id
1 'polypeptide(L)'
;MRAVEHLRELATRLDADRHDIELLSVPDTAAARRAEEVCREVSSESLANHCSRSYAWGALLGIRDGVAWDAELLYAASMLHDIGLTPEYDRGGCFERDGADAAREILTEVGWPAERAETAADAIYLHMHEVGPNDSAEALLLDLGTAVDVRGYRLADIPPAPRGHVLGMFPRVGFKEHFIELFEDQARRKPNCIVRAFLDSGSAERIRAAGFDS
;
A
#
# COMPACT_ATOMS: atom_id res chain seq x y z
N MET A 1 -8.47 -12.93 -10.05
CA MET A 1 -9.94 -13.18 -10.18
C MET A 1 -10.67 -13.09 -8.83
N ARG A 2 -10.22 -13.74 -7.75
CA ARG A 2 -10.89 -13.69 -6.43
C ARG A 2 -10.88 -12.30 -5.75
N ALA A 3 -9.78 -11.54 -5.83
CA ALA A 3 -9.67 -10.22 -5.20
C ALA A 3 -10.64 -9.19 -5.82
N VAL A 4 -10.78 -9.19 -7.14
CA VAL A 4 -11.69 -8.27 -7.87
C VAL A 4 -13.16 -8.55 -7.53
N GLU A 5 -13.53 -9.82 -7.44
CA GLU A 5 -14.90 -10.24 -7.11
C GLU A 5 -15.29 -9.84 -5.69
N HIS A 6 -14.35 -9.95 -4.77
CA HIS A 6 -14.49 -9.58 -3.37
C HIS A 6 -14.58 -8.06 -3.14
N LEU A 7 -13.81 -7.25 -3.88
CA LEU A 7 -13.92 -5.79 -3.80
C LEU A 7 -15.27 -5.31 -4.34
N ARG A 8 -15.83 -5.98 -5.36
CA ARG A 8 -17.20 -5.71 -5.83
C ARG A 8 -18.26 -6.02 -4.77
N GLU A 9 -18.13 -7.13 -4.04
CA GLU A 9 -19.01 -7.45 -2.92
C GLU A 9 -18.91 -6.40 -1.81
N LEU A 10 -17.72 -5.88 -1.57
CA LEU A 10 -17.47 -4.84 -0.57
C LEU A 10 -18.19 -3.54 -0.94
N ALA A 11 -18.06 -3.11 -2.20
CA ALA A 11 -18.74 -1.92 -2.71
C ALA A 11 -20.26 -2.05 -2.61
N THR A 12 -20.82 -3.22 -2.94
CA THR A 12 -22.27 -3.48 -2.80
C THR A 12 -22.73 -3.36 -1.35
N ARG A 13 -21.90 -3.74 -0.39
CA ARG A 13 -22.21 -3.63 1.06
C ARG A 13 -22.06 -2.22 1.62
N LEU A 14 -21.34 -1.33 0.90
CA LEU A 14 -21.19 0.08 1.26
C LEU A 14 -22.33 0.96 0.76
N ASP A 15 -23.36 0.40 0.09
CA ASP A 15 -24.36 1.15 -0.68
C ASP A 15 -23.68 2.11 -1.70
N ALA A 16 -22.48 1.74 -2.16
CA ALA A 16 -21.73 2.49 -3.13
C ALA A 16 -22.44 2.47 -4.48
N ASP A 17 -22.36 3.55 -5.23
CA ASP A 17 -22.89 3.58 -6.57
C ASP A 17 -22.03 2.75 -7.55
N ARG A 18 -22.48 2.63 -8.79
CA ARG A 18 -21.79 1.81 -9.79
C ARG A 18 -20.37 2.31 -10.09
N HIS A 19 -20.15 3.62 -9.98
CA HIS A 19 -18.85 4.23 -10.21
C HIS A 19 -17.87 3.87 -9.09
N ASP A 20 -18.32 3.92 -7.84
CA ASP A 20 -17.51 3.53 -6.67
C ASP A 20 -17.13 2.04 -6.73
N ILE A 21 -18.01 1.17 -7.23
CA ILE A 21 -17.72 -0.25 -7.46
C ILE A 21 -16.62 -0.43 -8.52
N GLU A 22 -16.66 0.36 -9.59
CA GLU A 22 -15.63 0.34 -10.63
C GLU A 22 -14.27 0.79 -10.08
N LEU A 23 -14.23 1.78 -9.21
CA LEU A 23 -13.02 2.26 -8.55
C LEU A 23 -12.39 1.25 -7.58
N LEU A 24 -13.20 0.43 -6.90
CA LEU A 24 -12.72 -0.66 -6.05
C LEU A 24 -12.25 -1.88 -6.85
N SER A 25 -12.62 -1.97 -8.12
CA SER A 25 -12.20 -3.08 -8.98
C SER A 25 -10.72 -2.91 -9.34
N VAL A 26 -9.91 -3.90 -9.03
CA VAL A 26 -8.55 -3.98 -9.58
C VAL A 26 -8.68 -4.24 -11.09
N PRO A 27 -8.14 -3.36 -11.95
CA PRO A 27 -8.15 -3.61 -13.38
C PRO A 27 -7.38 -4.87 -13.74
N ASP A 28 -7.96 -5.72 -14.60
CA ASP A 28 -7.27 -6.90 -15.12
C ASP A 28 -6.36 -6.52 -16.29
N THR A 29 -5.29 -5.79 -15.96
CA THR A 29 -4.29 -5.30 -16.92
C THR A 29 -2.95 -5.99 -16.75
N ALA A 30 -2.06 -5.83 -17.72
CA ALA A 30 -0.71 -6.38 -17.64
C ALA A 30 0.07 -5.76 -16.45
N ALA A 31 -0.09 -4.46 -16.21
CA ALA A 31 0.62 -3.76 -15.14
C ALA A 31 0.11 -4.19 -13.75
N ALA A 32 -1.20 -4.26 -13.54
CA ALA A 32 -1.78 -4.70 -12.28
C ALA A 32 -1.36 -6.15 -11.94
N ARG A 33 -1.41 -7.05 -12.94
CA ARG A 33 -0.95 -8.44 -12.76
C ARG A 33 0.54 -8.52 -12.45
N ARG A 34 1.37 -7.75 -13.15
CA ARG A 34 2.82 -7.77 -12.93
C ARG A 34 3.19 -7.21 -11.56
N ALA A 35 2.56 -6.14 -11.13
CA ALA A 35 2.77 -5.57 -9.80
C ALA A 35 2.40 -6.58 -8.68
N GLU A 36 1.27 -7.27 -8.82
CA GLU A 36 0.88 -8.31 -7.87
C GLU A 36 1.83 -9.51 -7.90
N GLU A 37 2.23 -9.97 -9.08
CA GLU A 37 3.18 -11.08 -9.24
C GLU A 37 4.51 -10.78 -8.56
N VAL A 38 5.11 -9.62 -8.85
CA VAL A 38 6.38 -9.19 -8.22
C VAL A 38 6.22 -9.12 -6.70
N CYS A 39 5.20 -8.45 -6.20
CA CYS A 39 4.97 -8.34 -4.76
C CYS A 39 4.93 -9.72 -4.09
N ARG A 40 4.16 -10.66 -4.65
CA ARG A 40 3.99 -12.00 -4.07
C ARG A 40 5.22 -12.89 -4.22
N GLU A 41 6.04 -12.65 -5.24
CA GLU A 41 7.27 -13.41 -5.50
C GLU A 41 8.36 -13.08 -4.49
N VAL A 42 8.51 -11.79 -4.14
CA VAL A 42 9.64 -11.31 -3.32
C VAL A 42 9.28 -11.04 -1.87
N SER A 43 8.00 -10.88 -1.56
CA SER A 43 7.52 -10.54 -0.21
C SER A 43 7.09 -11.78 0.57
N SER A 44 7.24 -11.74 1.89
CA SER A 44 6.53 -12.67 2.76
C SER A 44 5.01 -12.53 2.58
N GLU A 45 4.24 -13.58 2.90
CA GLU A 45 2.78 -13.52 2.87
C GLU A 45 2.24 -12.35 3.71
N SER A 46 2.83 -12.10 4.86
CA SER A 46 2.46 -11.01 5.76
C SER A 46 2.64 -9.63 5.11
N LEU A 47 3.77 -9.41 4.40
CA LEU A 47 4.05 -8.16 3.70
C LEU A 47 3.18 -8.01 2.45
N ALA A 48 3.00 -9.07 1.65
CA ALA A 48 2.11 -9.03 0.49
C ALA A 48 0.66 -8.76 0.88
N ASN A 49 0.20 -9.31 2.00
CA ASN A 49 -1.13 -9.00 2.55
C ASN A 49 -1.21 -7.54 3.02
N HIS A 50 -0.13 -6.98 3.58
CA HIS A 50 -0.06 -5.55 3.90
C HIS A 50 -0.24 -4.68 2.65
N CYS A 51 0.46 -4.97 1.58
CA CYS A 51 0.32 -4.25 0.31
C CYS A 51 -1.14 -4.28 -0.22
N SER A 52 -1.76 -5.46 -0.18
CA SER A 52 -3.16 -5.63 -0.58
C SER A 52 -4.13 -4.86 0.32
N ARG A 53 -3.91 -4.86 1.64
CA ARG A 53 -4.72 -4.08 2.59
C ARG A 53 -4.52 -2.59 2.42
N SER A 54 -3.30 -2.12 2.17
CA SER A 54 -3.00 -0.71 1.94
C SER A 54 -3.80 -0.16 0.76
N TYR A 55 -3.88 -0.90 -0.35
CA TYR A 55 -4.77 -0.57 -1.45
C TYR A 55 -6.23 -0.47 -1.00
N ALA A 56 -6.74 -1.51 -0.33
CA ALA A 56 -8.14 -1.57 0.06
C ALA A 56 -8.52 -0.43 1.02
N TRP A 57 -7.67 -0.12 2.00
CA TRP A 57 -7.90 0.99 2.93
C TRP A 57 -7.87 2.34 2.23
N GLY A 58 -6.87 2.57 1.36
CA GLY A 58 -6.78 3.81 0.57
C GLY A 58 -8.02 4.02 -0.30
N ALA A 59 -8.45 2.99 -1.03
CA ALA A 59 -9.64 3.04 -1.88
C ALA A 59 -10.93 3.31 -1.08
N LEU A 60 -11.11 2.64 0.08
CA LEU A 60 -12.26 2.87 0.96
C LEU A 60 -12.31 4.30 1.51
N LEU A 61 -11.16 4.84 1.91
CA LEU A 61 -11.09 6.23 2.35
C LEU A 61 -11.29 7.20 1.18
N GLY A 62 -10.78 6.90 -0.02
CA GLY A 62 -11.00 7.67 -1.22
C GLY A 62 -12.49 7.80 -1.57
N ILE A 63 -13.24 6.68 -1.57
CA ILE A 63 -14.69 6.69 -1.76
C ILE A 63 -15.38 7.55 -0.71
N ARG A 64 -15.06 7.32 0.56
CA ARG A 64 -15.64 8.07 1.67
C ARG A 64 -15.42 9.58 1.56
N ASP A 65 -14.24 9.99 1.14
CA ASP A 65 -13.83 11.39 1.09
C ASP A 65 -14.13 12.05 -0.27
N GLY A 66 -14.69 11.29 -1.23
CA GLY A 66 -15.02 11.79 -2.57
C GLY A 66 -13.80 12.16 -3.42
N VAL A 67 -12.66 11.50 -3.18
CA VAL A 67 -11.43 11.67 -3.95
C VAL A 67 -11.54 10.87 -5.23
N ALA A 68 -11.23 11.46 -6.38
CA ALA A 68 -11.10 10.74 -7.65
C ALA A 68 -9.66 10.29 -7.85
N TRP A 69 -9.45 9.04 -8.27
CA TRP A 69 -8.10 8.47 -8.50
C TRP A 69 -8.09 7.48 -9.68
N ASP A 70 -6.91 7.18 -10.19
CA ASP A 70 -6.67 6.07 -11.13
C ASP A 70 -6.50 4.77 -10.35
N ALA A 71 -7.49 3.89 -10.43
CA ALA A 71 -7.53 2.65 -9.65
C ALA A 71 -6.37 1.69 -10.01
N GLU A 72 -5.95 1.65 -11.29
CA GLU A 72 -4.83 0.82 -11.72
C GLU A 72 -3.51 1.36 -11.15
N LEU A 73 -3.32 2.68 -11.16
CA LEU A 73 -2.13 3.32 -10.64
C LEU A 73 -2.03 3.12 -9.13
N LEU A 74 -3.11 3.38 -8.38
CA LEU A 74 -3.14 3.15 -6.94
C LEU A 74 -2.85 1.68 -6.60
N TYR A 75 -3.44 0.74 -7.35
CA TYR A 75 -3.20 -0.69 -7.11
C TYR A 75 -1.74 -1.06 -7.35
N ALA A 76 -1.18 -0.69 -8.51
CA ALA A 76 0.20 -0.98 -8.85
C ALA A 76 1.18 -0.37 -7.84
N ALA A 77 0.98 0.90 -7.46
CA ALA A 77 1.78 1.56 -6.44
C ALA A 77 1.66 0.84 -5.08
N SER A 78 0.44 0.47 -4.67
CA SER A 78 0.21 -0.24 -3.41
C SER A 78 0.88 -1.62 -3.37
N MET A 79 0.86 -2.37 -4.49
CA MET A 79 1.52 -3.68 -4.53
C MET A 79 3.05 -3.56 -4.50
N LEU A 80 3.63 -2.46 -5.00
CA LEU A 80 5.07 -2.30 -5.15
C LEU A 80 5.71 -1.41 -4.06
N HIS A 81 4.94 -0.76 -3.15
CA HIS A 81 5.50 0.28 -2.27
C HIS A 81 6.58 -0.22 -1.30
N ASP A 82 6.47 -1.46 -0.87
CA ASP A 82 7.37 -2.05 0.13
C ASP A 82 8.38 -3.06 -0.43
N ILE A 83 8.45 -3.24 -1.77
CA ILE A 83 9.42 -4.20 -2.34
C ILE A 83 10.87 -3.84 -2.05
N GLY A 84 11.19 -2.55 -1.85
CA GLY A 84 12.52 -2.10 -1.41
C GLY A 84 12.95 -2.58 -0.02
N LEU A 85 12.02 -3.16 0.78
CA LEU A 85 12.33 -3.87 2.02
C LEU A 85 12.86 -5.29 1.77
N THR A 86 12.70 -5.82 0.56
CA THR A 86 13.10 -7.19 0.21
C THR A 86 14.53 -7.25 -0.32
N PRO A 87 15.24 -8.36 -0.13
CA PRO A 87 16.62 -8.50 -0.61
C PRO A 87 16.79 -8.28 -2.11
N GLU A 88 15.78 -8.64 -2.91
CA GLU A 88 15.79 -8.55 -4.37
C GLU A 88 15.83 -7.11 -4.87
N TYR A 89 15.20 -6.18 -4.13
CA TYR A 89 15.07 -4.77 -4.49
C TYR A 89 15.81 -3.82 -3.54
N ASP A 90 16.48 -4.32 -2.52
CA ASP A 90 17.36 -3.52 -1.66
C ASP A 90 18.68 -3.19 -2.41
N ARG A 91 18.72 -1.98 -2.97
CA ARG A 91 19.89 -1.47 -3.73
C ARG A 91 20.89 -0.72 -2.86
N GLY A 92 20.70 -0.71 -1.55
CA GLY A 92 21.55 -0.01 -0.59
C GLY A 92 21.14 1.43 -0.33
N GLY A 93 20.13 1.95 -1.02
CA GLY A 93 19.44 3.22 -0.75
C GLY A 93 18.39 3.10 0.35
N CYS A 94 17.62 4.15 0.58
CA CYS A 94 16.43 4.07 1.43
C CYS A 94 15.35 3.24 0.73
N PHE A 95 14.66 2.37 1.46
CA PHE A 95 13.78 1.36 0.85
C PHE A 95 12.66 1.96 0.01
N GLU A 96 12.09 3.09 0.45
CA GLU A 96 11.06 3.80 -0.28
C GLU A 96 11.56 4.36 -1.63
N ARG A 97 12.84 4.70 -1.70
CA ARG A 97 13.50 5.14 -2.94
C ARG A 97 13.86 3.96 -3.82
N ASP A 98 14.48 2.92 -3.25
CA ASP A 98 14.82 1.71 -3.99
C ASP A 98 13.58 1.05 -4.57
N GLY A 99 12.46 1.02 -3.80
CA GLY A 99 11.15 0.53 -4.24
C GLY A 99 10.53 1.39 -5.36
N ALA A 100 10.60 2.72 -5.24
CA ALA A 100 10.10 3.65 -6.27
C ALA A 100 10.85 3.47 -7.61
N ASP A 101 12.18 3.36 -7.56
CA ASP A 101 13.01 3.14 -8.74
C ASP A 101 12.69 1.79 -9.40
N ALA A 102 12.53 0.73 -8.60
CA ALA A 102 12.16 -0.58 -9.09
C ALA A 102 10.75 -0.59 -9.72
N ALA A 103 9.78 0.06 -9.07
CA ALA A 103 8.41 0.17 -9.60
C ALA A 103 8.37 0.90 -10.94
N ARG A 104 9.13 1.98 -11.09
CA ARG A 104 9.26 2.71 -12.38
C ARG A 104 9.78 1.78 -13.48
N GLU A 105 10.81 1.00 -13.20
CA GLU A 105 11.38 0.02 -14.14
C GLU A 105 10.35 -1.04 -14.53
N ILE A 106 9.73 -1.71 -13.54
CA ILE A 106 8.74 -2.77 -13.72
C ILE A 106 7.54 -2.28 -14.55
N LEU A 107 7.00 -1.09 -14.21
CA LEU A 107 5.83 -0.55 -14.89
C LEU A 107 6.15 -0.07 -16.31
N THR A 108 7.36 0.45 -16.55
CA THR A 108 7.82 0.79 -17.90
C THR A 108 8.01 -0.45 -18.76
N GLU A 109 8.57 -1.53 -18.21
CA GLU A 109 8.75 -2.81 -18.92
C GLU A 109 7.42 -3.44 -19.39
N VAL A 110 6.34 -3.24 -18.64
CA VAL A 110 5.00 -3.71 -19.05
C VAL A 110 4.25 -2.70 -19.94
N GLY A 111 4.92 -1.64 -20.38
CA GLY A 111 4.42 -0.73 -21.41
C GLY A 111 3.72 0.52 -20.87
N TRP A 112 3.85 0.88 -19.61
CA TRP A 112 3.34 2.18 -19.14
C TRP A 112 4.15 3.33 -19.73
N PRO A 113 3.49 4.46 -20.08
CA PRO A 113 4.20 5.70 -20.40
C PRO A 113 5.08 6.13 -19.23
N ALA A 114 6.26 6.70 -19.53
CA ALA A 114 7.24 7.11 -18.52
C ALA A 114 6.63 8.04 -17.45
N GLU A 115 5.81 9.00 -17.86
CA GLU A 115 5.13 9.93 -16.94
C GLU A 115 4.20 9.19 -15.94
N ARG A 116 3.45 8.18 -16.40
CA ARG A 116 2.58 7.41 -15.56
C ARG A 116 3.35 6.50 -14.59
N ALA A 117 4.43 5.90 -15.06
CA ALA A 117 5.32 5.11 -14.20
C ALA A 117 6.01 5.98 -13.14
N GLU A 118 6.36 7.23 -13.49
CA GLU A 118 6.90 8.22 -12.55
C GLU A 118 5.87 8.58 -11.48
N THR A 119 4.61 8.83 -11.85
CA THR A 119 3.56 9.13 -10.85
C THR A 119 3.38 7.99 -9.84
N ALA A 120 3.49 6.73 -10.27
CA ALA A 120 3.44 5.59 -9.35
C ALA A 120 4.69 5.54 -8.45
N ALA A 121 5.87 5.81 -9.00
CA ALA A 121 7.11 5.87 -8.24
C ALA A 121 7.10 7.01 -7.21
N ASP A 122 6.58 8.18 -7.58
CA ASP A 122 6.39 9.31 -6.65
C ASP A 122 5.43 8.93 -5.50
N ALA A 123 4.32 8.28 -5.79
CA ALA A 123 3.39 7.80 -4.77
C ALA A 123 4.08 6.82 -3.81
N ILE A 124 4.89 5.90 -4.33
CA ILE A 124 5.70 4.98 -3.53
C ILE A 124 6.71 5.72 -2.66
N TYR A 125 7.44 6.67 -3.22
CA TYR A 125 8.40 7.46 -2.43
C TYR A 125 7.69 8.24 -1.32
N LEU A 126 6.56 8.88 -1.64
CA LEU A 126 5.84 9.77 -0.73
C LEU A 126 5.11 9.04 0.41
N HIS A 127 4.85 7.72 0.32
CA HIS A 127 4.14 7.01 1.39
C HIS A 127 4.87 7.02 2.76
N MET A 128 6.17 7.35 2.75
CA MET A 128 6.97 7.56 3.97
C MET A 128 7.30 9.04 4.24
N HIS A 129 6.82 9.95 3.39
CA HIS A 129 7.11 11.37 3.46
C HIS A 129 5.83 12.20 3.59
N GLU A 130 5.93 13.51 3.63
CA GLU A 130 4.78 14.39 3.67
C GLU A 130 4.16 14.52 2.26
N VAL A 131 2.90 14.15 2.13
CA VAL A 131 2.13 14.34 0.89
C VAL A 131 1.54 15.74 0.89
N GLY A 132 1.91 16.53 -0.11
CA GLY A 132 1.49 17.91 -0.28
C GLY A 132 0.24 18.07 -1.15
N PRO A 133 -0.31 19.28 -1.24
CA PRO A 133 -1.55 19.54 -1.99
C PRO A 133 -1.41 19.47 -3.51
N ASN A 134 -0.20 19.37 -4.02
CA ASN A 134 0.09 19.27 -5.46
C ASN A 134 0.49 17.83 -5.89
N ASP A 135 0.57 16.90 -4.94
CA ASP A 135 0.88 15.50 -5.23
C ASP A 135 -0.37 14.77 -5.75
N SER A 136 -0.18 13.60 -6.32
CA SER A 136 -1.28 12.85 -6.91
C SER A 136 -2.27 12.34 -5.85
N ALA A 137 -3.50 12.11 -6.25
CA ALA A 137 -4.51 11.47 -5.41
C ALA A 137 -4.05 10.08 -4.93
N GLU A 138 -3.34 9.36 -5.78
CA GLU A 138 -2.81 8.03 -5.48
C GLU A 138 -1.71 8.08 -4.41
N ALA A 139 -0.86 9.12 -4.41
CA ALA A 139 0.11 9.32 -3.33
C ALA A 139 -0.59 9.54 -1.99
N LEU A 140 -1.62 10.39 -1.95
CA LEU A 140 -2.44 10.61 -0.76
C LEU A 140 -3.13 9.33 -0.29
N LEU A 141 -3.75 8.58 -1.21
CA LEU A 141 -4.51 7.39 -0.86
C LEU A 141 -3.60 6.22 -0.45
N LEU A 142 -2.40 6.12 -1.02
CA LEU A 142 -1.39 5.14 -0.59
C LEU A 142 -0.89 5.46 0.82
N ASP A 143 -0.51 6.72 1.11
CA ASP A 143 -0.12 7.16 2.46
C ASP A 143 -1.23 6.88 3.48
N LEU A 144 -2.47 7.25 3.19
CA LEU A 144 -3.61 6.96 4.05
C LEU A 144 -3.82 5.46 4.25
N GLY A 145 -3.73 4.66 3.19
CA GLY A 145 -3.91 3.21 3.24
C GLY A 145 -2.87 2.52 4.11
N THR A 146 -1.60 2.88 3.96
CA THR A 146 -0.50 2.38 4.79
C THR A 146 -0.65 2.84 6.24
N ALA A 147 -1.04 4.11 6.46
CA ALA A 147 -1.25 4.64 7.81
C ALA A 147 -2.41 3.96 8.54
N VAL A 148 -3.50 3.60 7.84
CA VAL A 148 -4.57 2.75 8.41
C VAL A 148 -3.97 1.41 8.82
N ASP A 149 -3.30 0.72 7.90
CA ASP A 149 -2.83 -0.63 8.16
C ASP A 149 -1.77 -0.70 9.25
N VAL A 150 -0.78 0.18 9.20
CA VAL A 150 0.36 0.15 10.13
C VAL A 150 0.00 0.69 11.51
N ARG A 151 -0.78 1.77 11.59
CA ARG A 151 -0.99 2.53 12.83
C ARG A 151 -2.45 2.60 13.28
N GLY A 152 -3.40 2.09 12.49
CA GLY A 152 -4.82 2.26 12.76
C GLY A 152 -5.32 3.70 12.55
N TYR A 153 -4.55 4.53 11.86
CA TYR A 153 -4.95 5.91 11.58
C TYR A 153 -6.24 5.93 10.76
N ARG A 154 -7.24 6.68 11.20
CA ARG A 154 -8.58 6.72 10.58
C ARG A 154 -9.30 5.36 10.44
N LEU A 155 -8.86 4.30 11.13
CA LEU A 155 -9.53 2.99 11.09
C LEU A 155 -11.01 3.09 11.50
N ALA A 156 -11.34 3.99 12.41
CA ALA A 156 -12.71 4.24 12.85
C ALA A 156 -13.62 4.84 11.75
N ASP A 157 -13.03 5.44 10.73
CA ASP A 157 -13.75 6.00 9.59
C ASP A 157 -14.26 4.92 8.61
N ILE A 158 -13.70 3.71 8.70
CA ILE A 158 -14.08 2.56 7.88
C ILE A 158 -15.11 1.73 8.65
N PRO A 159 -16.33 1.50 8.09
CA PRO A 159 -17.35 0.72 8.77
C PRO A 159 -16.90 -0.71 9.13
N PRO A 160 -17.46 -1.32 10.20
CA PRO A 160 -17.02 -2.65 10.65
C PRO A 160 -17.14 -3.76 9.59
N ALA A 161 -18.17 -3.74 8.76
CA ALA A 161 -18.40 -4.79 7.76
C ALA A 161 -17.31 -4.79 6.66
N PRO A 162 -17.01 -3.68 5.95
CA PRO A 162 -15.86 -3.61 5.04
C PRO A 162 -14.54 -3.97 5.72
N ARG A 163 -14.32 -3.44 6.92
CA ARG A 163 -13.11 -3.73 7.69
C ARG A 163 -12.92 -5.22 7.96
N GLY A 164 -13.95 -5.88 8.47
CA GLY A 164 -13.92 -7.33 8.72
C GLY A 164 -13.72 -8.14 7.44
N HIS A 165 -14.25 -7.67 6.32
CA HIS A 165 -14.09 -8.33 5.03
C HIS A 165 -12.64 -8.24 4.51
N VAL A 166 -12.04 -7.06 4.52
CA VAL A 166 -10.62 -6.87 4.11
C VAL A 166 -9.68 -7.72 4.97
N LEU A 167 -9.89 -7.73 6.29
CA LEU A 167 -9.07 -8.54 7.21
C LEU A 167 -9.28 -10.04 7.01
N GLY A 168 -10.47 -10.47 6.61
CA GLY A 168 -10.75 -11.85 6.26
C GLY A 168 -10.06 -12.31 4.97
N MET A 169 -9.93 -11.41 4.00
CA MET A 169 -9.24 -11.68 2.73
C MET A 169 -7.73 -11.66 2.85
N PHE A 170 -7.22 -10.71 3.61
CA PHE A 170 -5.80 -10.44 3.77
C PHE A 170 -5.45 -10.45 5.26
N PRO A 171 -5.30 -11.63 5.87
CA PRO A 171 -5.04 -11.76 7.30
C PRO A 171 -3.76 -11.02 7.74
N ARG A 172 -3.78 -10.51 8.97
CA ARG A 172 -2.65 -9.79 9.57
C ARG A 172 -1.70 -10.68 10.38
N VAL A 173 -1.79 -11.99 10.25
CA VAL A 173 -1.04 -12.93 11.07
C VAL A 173 0.45 -12.60 11.11
N GLY A 174 0.96 -12.26 12.30
CA GLY A 174 2.35 -11.91 12.53
C GLY A 174 2.82 -10.58 11.93
N PHE A 175 1.92 -9.77 11.34
CA PHE A 175 2.29 -8.56 10.61
C PHE A 175 3.05 -7.56 11.48
N LYS A 176 2.55 -7.23 12.67
CA LYS A 176 3.10 -6.17 13.52
C LYS A 176 4.60 -6.41 13.82
N GLU A 177 4.92 -7.57 14.30
CA GLU A 177 6.31 -7.90 14.69
C GLU A 177 7.20 -8.06 13.45
N HIS A 178 6.73 -8.73 12.41
CA HIS A 178 7.49 -8.86 11.17
C HIS A 178 7.81 -7.51 10.52
N PHE A 179 6.84 -6.60 10.49
CA PHE A 179 7.03 -5.25 9.93
C PHE A 179 8.03 -4.42 10.76
N ILE A 180 7.95 -4.52 12.09
CA ILE A 180 8.92 -3.87 12.98
C ILE A 180 10.32 -4.43 12.74
N GLU A 181 10.49 -5.75 12.63
CA GLU A 181 11.78 -6.40 12.34
C GLU A 181 12.38 -5.91 11.03
N LEU A 182 11.59 -5.80 9.95
CA LEU A 182 12.03 -5.25 8.67
C LEU A 182 12.54 -3.81 8.82
N PHE A 183 11.82 -2.98 9.56
CA PHE A 183 12.19 -1.58 9.77
C PHE A 183 13.43 -1.44 10.67
N GLU A 184 13.56 -2.27 11.71
CA GLU A 184 14.75 -2.30 12.56
C GLU A 184 15.99 -2.73 11.77
N ASP A 185 15.85 -3.71 10.86
CA ASP A 185 16.95 -4.11 9.97
C ASP A 185 17.35 -2.98 9.02
N GLN A 186 16.38 -2.31 8.38
CA GLN A 186 16.65 -1.15 7.52
C GLN A 186 17.35 -0.02 8.30
N ALA A 187 16.84 0.34 9.46
CA ALA A 187 17.41 1.41 10.29
C ALA A 187 18.84 1.08 10.77
N ARG A 188 19.10 -0.17 11.07
CA ARG A 188 20.44 -0.65 11.48
C ARG A 188 21.45 -0.56 10.34
N ARG A 189 21.04 -0.96 9.13
CA ARG A 189 21.91 -0.97 7.94
C ARG A 189 22.02 0.40 7.28
N LYS A 190 20.97 1.21 7.37
CA LYS A 190 20.81 2.49 6.66
C LYS A 190 20.38 3.62 7.64
N PRO A 191 21.29 4.03 8.56
CA PRO A 191 20.93 4.92 9.68
C PRO A 191 20.53 6.34 9.26
N ASN A 192 20.79 6.73 8.01
CA ASN A 192 20.42 8.05 7.47
C ASN A 192 19.08 8.07 6.71
N CYS A 193 18.39 6.93 6.62
CA CYS A 193 17.09 6.83 5.97
C CYS A 193 15.94 7.17 6.93
N ILE A 194 14.80 7.56 6.34
CA ILE A 194 13.61 8.00 7.09
C ILE A 194 13.12 6.97 8.11
N VAL A 195 13.30 5.67 7.83
CA VAL A 195 12.93 4.58 8.73
C VAL A 195 13.58 4.73 10.11
N ARG A 196 14.82 5.21 10.17
CA ARG A 196 15.51 5.47 11.44
C ARG A 196 14.76 6.52 12.26
N ALA A 197 14.45 7.68 11.66
CA ALA A 197 13.67 8.73 12.32
C ALA A 197 12.26 8.26 12.69
N PHE A 198 11.63 7.45 11.84
CA PHE A 198 10.33 6.85 12.10
C PHE A 198 10.36 5.97 13.36
N LEU A 199 11.34 5.10 13.52
CA LEU A 199 11.50 4.26 14.72
C LEU A 199 11.84 5.10 15.96
N ASP A 200 12.75 6.07 15.84
CA ASP A 200 13.15 6.96 16.94
C ASP A 200 11.96 7.81 17.47
N SER A 201 10.92 8.02 16.65
CA SER A 201 9.69 8.68 17.07
C SER A 201 8.74 7.80 17.90
N GLY A 202 9.11 6.54 18.23
CA GLY A 202 8.29 5.60 18.97
C GLY A 202 7.25 4.89 18.09
N SER A 203 7.55 4.67 16.82
CA SER A 203 6.59 4.05 15.88
C SER A 203 6.36 2.57 16.17
N ALA A 204 7.37 1.84 16.67
CA ALA A 204 7.22 0.43 17.02
C ALA A 204 6.11 0.22 18.05
N GLU A 205 6.04 1.08 19.10
CA GLU A 205 4.99 1.04 20.11
C GLU A 205 3.62 1.38 19.51
N ARG A 206 3.55 2.36 18.60
CA ARG A 206 2.30 2.71 17.91
C ARG A 206 1.80 1.59 17.00
N ILE A 207 2.71 0.87 16.32
CA ILE A 207 2.36 -0.30 15.49
C ILE A 207 1.80 -1.42 16.38
N ARG A 208 2.43 -1.72 17.50
CA ARG A 208 1.92 -2.73 18.45
C ARG A 208 0.55 -2.35 19.03
N ALA A 209 0.34 -1.06 19.31
CA ALA A 209 -0.90 -0.52 19.86
C ALA A 209 -2.01 -0.32 18.81
N ALA A 210 -1.73 -0.49 17.51
CA ALA A 210 -2.74 -0.35 16.47
C ALA A 210 -3.94 -1.25 16.74
N GLY A 211 -5.15 -0.68 16.64
CA GLY A 211 -6.43 -1.30 17.06
C GLY A 211 -6.92 -2.44 16.17
N PHE A 212 -6.02 -3.21 15.61
CA PHE A 212 -6.33 -4.45 14.93
C PHE A 212 -6.09 -5.62 15.89
N ASP A 213 -7.05 -6.52 15.96
CA ASP A 213 -6.84 -7.83 16.57
C ASP A 213 -5.81 -8.57 15.70
N SER A 214 -4.73 -8.99 16.33
CA SER A 214 -3.60 -9.68 15.68
C SER A 214 -3.93 -11.16 15.46
#